data_0071bc305bf874b3e7bfcf6145d08938
#
_entry.id   0071bc305bf874b3e7bfcf6145d08938
#
_cell.length_a   1.000
_cell.length_b   1.000
_cell.length_c   1.000
_cell.angle_alpha   90.00
_cell.angle_beta   90.00
_cell.angle_gamma   90.00
#
_symmetry.space_group_name_H-M   'P 1'
#
loop_
_entity.id
_entity.type
_entity.pdbx_description
1 polymer ?
#
loop_
_entity_poly.entity_id
_entity_poly.type
_entity_poly.pdbx_seq_one_letter_code
_entity_poly.pdbx_strand_id
1 'polypeptide(L)'
;MRTRFIKLAIAAALVAATAAAAGCTSATPATVTSLSGIGPITFATGKLDTSSYLPGLIRQWNAAHPGQRVTLIPLPDESDDQLAQLVANLQTKSSLYDVMSLDVIWTAEFAANGWTVPLNPRSFPLTHMLAPAVATARYAGGLYAVPFTSNAELLYYRKDILAGHKPPSTWVQLAELARTLAPEHGMAGYAGQLAAYEGLTVNFAEAVQSAGGSIVSPDGTRVTLNTPQARAGLSFLAAGLSQGWIPRAALNYDEAASQTAFETGKLLFLNNWPYVYGQASIPGPGNTVAGKFGVTALPGPTGPGSSSLGGANLAISAYSRHQITALNFIKFLTSEASERQILIDASLPPVWTQLYTDPSLIRRFPYLPVLERAILSARPRPEIPNYNQLSLVISSTVHQALAAGRPVGPTISALSSQLSTVLRNG
;
A
#
# COMPACT_ATOMS: atom_id res chain seq x y z
N MET A 1 70.32 55.80 30.23
CA MET A 1 70.22 56.86 29.18
C MET A 1 69.07 56.52 28.22
N ARG A 2 68.17 57.48 28.11
CA ARG A 2 67.10 57.65 27.11
C ARG A 2 66.02 56.51 26.94
N THR A 3 64.97 56.75 27.69
CA THR A 3 63.56 56.45 27.50
C THR A 3 63.05 56.74 26.12
N ARG A 4 62.22 55.82 25.51
CA ARG A 4 61.17 56.18 24.57
C ARG A 4 59.94 55.36 24.85
N PHE A 5 58.87 56.05 25.21
CA PHE A 5 57.46 55.59 25.33
C PHE A 5 56.87 55.28 23.94
N ILE A 6 56.25 54.16 23.76
CA ILE A 6 55.37 53.90 22.65
C ILE A 6 53.98 53.64 23.22
N LYS A 7 53.05 54.52 22.79
CA LYS A 7 51.65 54.51 23.19
C LYS A 7 50.95 53.30 22.56
N LEU A 8 50.25 52.49 23.38
CA LEU A 8 49.36 51.42 22.94
C LEU A 8 47.98 52.04 22.58
N ALA A 9 47.58 51.93 21.34
CA ALA A 9 46.21 52.24 20.88
C ALA A 9 45.38 50.97 21.03
N ILE A 10 44.32 51.01 21.87
CA ILE A 10 43.34 49.96 22.03
C ILE A 10 42.30 50.13 20.89
N ALA A 11 42.30 49.21 19.94
CA ALA A 11 41.23 49.09 18.95
C ALA A 11 40.19 48.11 19.49
N ALA A 12 39.00 48.61 19.81
CA ALA A 12 37.84 47.80 20.17
C ALA A 12 37.26 47.14 18.91
N ALA A 13 37.43 45.85 18.77
CA ALA A 13 36.77 45.08 17.73
C ALA A 13 35.33 44.71 18.17
N LEU A 14 34.31 45.33 17.57
CA LEU A 14 32.94 44.88 17.67
C LEU A 14 32.80 43.54 16.93
N VAL A 15 32.54 42.47 17.66
CA VAL A 15 32.12 41.18 17.07
C VAL A 15 30.64 41.27 16.83
N ALA A 16 30.25 41.44 15.56
CA ALA A 16 28.87 41.28 15.12
C ALA A 16 28.55 39.79 15.09
N ALA A 17 27.74 39.31 16.04
CA ALA A 17 27.15 37.95 16.01
C ALA A 17 26.07 37.93 14.95
N THR A 18 26.38 37.38 13.77
CA THR A 18 25.38 36.99 12.79
C THR A 18 24.68 35.71 13.27
N ALA A 19 23.45 35.87 13.77
CA ALA A 19 22.57 34.76 14.03
C ALA A 19 22.21 34.12 12.66
N ALA A 20 22.80 32.98 12.38
CA ALA A 20 22.34 32.12 11.28
C ALA A 20 20.93 31.61 11.63
N ALA A 21 19.91 32.25 11.12
CA ALA A 21 18.56 31.68 11.09
C ALA A 21 18.63 30.40 10.29
N ALA A 22 18.53 29.25 10.95
CA ALA A 22 18.26 27.97 10.29
C ALA A 22 16.91 28.12 9.60
N GLY A 23 16.91 28.45 8.33
CA GLY A 23 15.74 28.46 7.48
C GLY A 23 15.25 27.03 7.34
N CYS A 24 14.07 26.72 7.90
CA CYS A 24 13.27 25.62 7.44
C CYS A 24 13.05 25.84 5.93
N THR A 25 13.76 25.11 5.11
CA THR A 25 13.48 25.03 3.68
C THR A 25 12.17 24.28 3.54
N SER A 26 11.05 25.02 3.57
CA SER A 26 9.79 24.53 3.03
C SER A 26 10.06 24.15 1.57
N ALA A 27 9.94 22.86 1.25
CA ALA A 27 10.07 22.38 -0.12
C ALA A 27 9.12 23.20 -1.01
N THR A 28 9.69 23.90 -1.95
CA THR A 28 8.91 24.68 -2.93
C THR A 28 8.08 23.67 -3.73
N PRO A 29 6.74 23.86 -3.85
CA PRO A 29 5.91 22.97 -4.67
C PRO A 29 6.50 22.90 -6.07
N ALA A 30 6.65 21.69 -6.61
CA ALA A 30 7.18 21.51 -7.95
C ALA A 30 6.32 22.30 -8.95
N THR A 31 6.97 23.10 -9.77
CA THR A 31 6.31 23.87 -10.81
C THR A 31 5.73 22.89 -11.84
N VAL A 32 4.42 22.92 -12.03
CA VAL A 32 3.76 22.11 -13.07
C VAL A 32 4.31 22.57 -14.43
N THR A 33 5.15 21.75 -15.02
CA THR A 33 5.65 21.99 -16.39
C THR A 33 4.55 21.66 -17.40
N SER A 34 4.52 22.38 -18.54
CA SER A 34 3.57 22.07 -19.62
C SER A 34 3.87 20.68 -20.16
N LEU A 35 2.89 19.76 -20.10
CA LEU A 35 3.00 18.44 -20.70
C LEU A 35 3.08 18.56 -22.24
N SER A 36 3.80 17.65 -22.89
CA SER A 36 4.04 17.69 -24.33
C SER A 36 3.82 16.32 -25.01
N GLY A 37 3.66 16.38 -26.32
CA GLY A 37 3.62 15.18 -27.18
C GLY A 37 2.27 14.46 -27.18
N ILE A 38 1.84 14.10 -28.39
CA ILE A 38 0.67 13.26 -28.68
C ILE A 38 1.13 12.13 -29.56
N GLY A 39 0.75 10.90 -29.26
CA GLY A 39 1.14 9.71 -30.02
C GLY A 39 0.82 8.42 -29.27
N PRO A 40 1.23 7.26 -29.77
CA PRO A 40 1.05 5.99 -29.08
C PRO A 40 1.85 5.95 -27.79
N ILE A 41 1.30 5.29 -26.77
CA ILE A 41 1.89 5.15 -25.44
C ILE A 41 1.89 3.69 -24.97
N THR A 42 2.69 3.44 -23.94
CA THR A 42 2.69 2.19 -23.18
C THR A 42 2.15 2.41 -21.78
N PHE A 43 1.52 1.37 -21.24
CA PHE A 43 1.04 1.36 -19.85
C PHE A 43 1.61 0.12 -19.13
N ALA A 44 2.50 0.34 -18.16
CA ALA A 44 3.12 -0.67 -17.33
C ALA A 44 2.28 -0.88 -16.06
N THR A 45 1.80 -2.10 -15.84
CA THR A 45 0.97 -2.49 -14.69
C THR A 45 1.10 -3.98 -14.42
N GLY A 46 0.62 -4.45 -13.25
CA GLY A 46 0.68 -5.84 -12.84
C GLY A 46 0.06 -6.80 -13.86
N LYS A 47 0.59 -8.01 -13.94
CA LYS A 47 0.15 -9.03 -14.90
C LYS A 47 -1.32 -9.42 -14.72
N LEU A 48 -1.82 -9.48 -13.48
CA LEU A 48 -3.24 -9.75 -13.22
C LEU A 48 -4.15 -8.72 -13.88
N ASP A 49 -3.81 -7.43 -13.81
CA ASP A 49 -4.57 -6.36 -14.44
C ASP A 49 -4.60 -6.50 -15.95
N THR A 50 -3.44 -6.84 -16.55
CA THR A 50 -3.28 -6.98 -18.00
C THR A 50 -4.03 -8.18 -18.57
N SER A 51 -4.29 -9.19 -17.75
CA SER A 51 -4.99 -10.42 -18.17
C SER A 51 -6.49 -10.44 -17.86
N SER A 52 -7.01 -9.46 -17.10
CA SER A 52 -8.39 -9.44 -16.63
C SER A 52 -9.24 -8.34 -17.30
N TYR A 53 -9.34 -7.16 -16.70
CA TYR A 53 -10.28 -6.10 -17.11
C TYR A 53 -9.69 -5.08 -18.09
N LEU A 54 -8.38 -4.81 -18.02
CA LEU A 54 -7.74 -3.76 -18.83
C LEU A 54 -7.86 -4.00 -20.35
N PRO A 55 -7.74 -5.22 -20.89
CA PRO A 55 -7.88 -5.43 -22.33
C PRO A 55 -9.17 -4.87 -22.94
N GLY A 56 -10.27 -4.90 -22.18
CA GLY A 56 -11.57 -4.32 -22.59
C GLY A 56 -11.49 -2.80 -22.74
N LEU A 57 -11.00 -2.13 -21.70
CA LEU A 57 -10.85 -0.67 -21.67
C LEU A 57 -9.81 -0.19 -22.69
N ILE A 58 -8.71 -0.92 -22.87
CA ILE A 58 -7.69 -0.59 -23.89
C ILE A 58 -8.27 -0.68 -25.29
N ARG A 59 -9.06 -1.71 -25.61
CA ARG A 59 -9.73 -1.79 -26.92
C ARG A 59 -10.68 -0.60 -27.13
N GLN A 60 -11.45 -0.20 -26.12
CA GLN A 60 -12.35 0.96 -26.17
C GLN A 60 -11.57 2.25 -26.44
N TRP A 61 -10.50 2.50 -25.69
CA TRP A 61 -9.62 3.65 -25.89
C TRP A 61 -9.02 3.65 -27.30
N ASN A 62 -8.43 2.54 -27.73
CA ASN A 62 -7.73 2.43 -29.01
C ASN A 62 -8.66 2.60 -30.21
N ALA A 63 -9.94 2.19 -30.08
CA ALA A 63 -10.96 2.41 -31.12
C ALA A 63 -11.32 3.90 -31.23
N ALA A 64 -11.43 4.61 -30.11
CA ALA A 64 -11.78 6.02 -30.06
C ALA A 64 -10.58 6.94 -30.43
N HIS A 65 -9.34 6.45 -30.25
CA HIS A 65 -8.11 7.26 -30.40
C HIS A 65 -7.06 6.53 -31.28
N PRO A 66 -7.28 6.35 -32.61
CA PRO A 66 -6.39 5.55 -33.46
C PRO A 66 -4.93 6.03 -33.48
N GLY A 67 -4.70 7.35 -33.36
CA GLY A 67 -3.35 7.97 -33.32
C GLY A 67 -2.72 7.99 -31.93
N GLN A 68 -3.42 7.52 -30.89
CA GLN A 68 -2.98 7.57 -29.48
C GLN A 68 -3.16 6.21 -28.82
N ARG A 69 -2.79 5.16 -29.55
CA ARG A 69 -2.97 3.77 -29.10
C ARG A 69 -2.17 3.48 -27.84
N VAL A 70 -2.76 2.69 -26.95
CA VAL A 70 -2.13 2.19 -25.73
C VAL A 70 -1.76 0.73 -25.90
N THR A 71 -0.53 0.39 -25.52
CA THR A 71 -0.04 -0.99 -25.42
C THR A 71 0.26 -1.31 -23.96
N LEU A 72 -0.30 -2.43 -23.45
CA LEU A 72 -0.03 -2.90 -22.09
C LEU A 72 1.36 -3.55 -22.01
N ILE A 73 2.06 -3.27 -20.93
CA ILE A 73 3.31 -3.94 -20.57
C ILE A 73 3.08 -4.61 -19.19
N PRO A 74 2.98 -5.94 -19.17
CA PRO A 74 2.79 -6.66 -17.91
C PRO A 74 4.06 -6.62 -17.07
N LEU A 75 3.91 -6.23 -15.81
CA LEU A 75 4.93 -6.33 -14.77
C LEU A 75 4.78 -7.67 -14.03
N PRO A 76 5.79 -8.14 -13.26
CA PRO A 76 5.69 -9.31 -12.41
C PRO A 76 4.46 -9.29 -11.49
N ASP A 77 4.08 -10.45 -10.93
CA ASP A 77 2.94 -10.52 -10.00
C ASP A 77 3.32 -10.02 -8.59
N GLU A 78 4.56 -10.23 -8.18
CA GLU A 78 5.07 -9.85 -6.86
C GLU A 78 5.50 -8.37 -6.84
N SER A 79 5.16 -7.64 -5.77
CA SER A 79 5.31 -6.18 -5.67
C SER A 79 6.77 -5.71 -5.67
N ASP A 80 7.66 -6.41 -4.98
CA ASP A 80 9.09 -6.02 -4.91
C ASP A 80 9.76 -6.19 -6.29
N ASP A 81 9.36 -7.23 -7.05
CA ASP A 81 9.81 -7.46 -8.43
C ASP A 81 9.26 -6.39 -9.39
N GLN A 82 7.99 -5.96 -9.21
CA GLN A 82 7.41 -4.85 -9.98
C GLN A 82 8.20 -3.57 -9.76
N LEU A 83 8.47 -3.22 -8.50
CA LEU A 83 9.24 -2.04 -8.14
C LEU A 83 10.65 -2.10 -8.75
N ALA A 84 11.33 -3.23 -8.61
CA ALA A 84 12.68 -3.41 -9.16
C ALA A 84 12.72 -3.20 -10.69
N GLN A 85 11.71 -3.70 -11.42
CA GLN A 85 11.62 -3.53 -12.86
C GLN A 85 11.32 -2.08 -13.26
N LEU A 86 10.41 -1.39 -12.56
CA LEU A 86 10.10 0.01 -12.79
C LEU A 86 11.33 0.90 -12.54
N VAL A 87 12.00 0.70 -11.39
CA VAL A 87 13.19 1.47 -11.00
C VAL A 87 14.34 1.26 -12.00
N ALA A 88 14.62 0.02 -12.39
CA ALA A 88 15.68 -0.28 -13.37
C ALA A 88 15.44 0.44 -14.71
N ASN A 89 14.18 0.52 -15.17
CA ASN A 89 13.84 1.24 -16.38
C ASN A 89 14.06 2.76 -16.23
N LEU A 90 13.58 3.34 -15.12
CA LEU A 90 13.62 4.79 -14.89
C LEU A 90 15.04 5.30 -14.61
N GLN A 91 15.87 4.52 -13.92
CA GLN A 91 17.29 4.85 -13.69
C GLN A 91 18.08 5.01 -14.98
N THR A 92 17.73 4.25 -16.03
CA THR A 92 18.34 4.39 -17.36
C THR A 92 17.71 5.49 -18.21
N LYS A 93 16.74 6.24 -17.67
CA LYS A 93 15.96 7.29 -18.36
C LYS A 93 15.26 6.76 -19.61
N SER A 94 14.85 5.50 -19.57
CA SER A 94 14.17 4.85 -20.69
C SER A 94 12.78 5.45 -20.90
N SER A 95 12.39 5.64 -22.15
CA SER A 95 11.03 6.03 -22.56
C SER A 95 10.12 4.83 -22.83
N LEU A 96 10.47 3.64 -22.31
CA LEU A 96 9.67 2.42 -22.53
C LEU A 96 8.31 2.52 -21.84
N TYR A 97 8.24 3.15 -20.68
CA TYR A 97 6.99 3.31 -19.91
C TYR A 97 6.52 4.75 -19.98
N ASP A 98 5.31 4.97 -20.51
CA ASP A 98 4.67 6.29 -20.54
C ASP A 98 3.76 6.50 -19.33
N VAL A 99 2.89 5.51 -19.05
CA VAL A 99 2.04 5.45 -17.86
C VAL A 99 2.47 4.26 -17.01
N MET A 100 2.52 4.45 -15.71
CA MET A 100 2.89 3.42 -14.75
C MET A 100 1.80 3.33 -13.67
N SER A 101 1.40 2.11 -13.33
CA SER A 101 0.64 1.81 -12.12
C SER A 101 1.62 1.68 -10.96
N LEU A 102 1.53 2.56 -10.00
CA LEU A 102 2.39 2.60 -8.80
C LEU A 102 1.58 2.14 -7.61
N ASP A 103 2.10 1.21 -6.80
CA ASP A 103 1.57 1.03 -5.44
C ASP A 103 1.57 2.39 -4.72
N VAL A 104 0.57 2.63 -3.91
CA VAL A 104 0.39 3.91 -3.18
C VAL A 104 1.63 4.36 -2.43
N ILE A 105 2.46 3.41 -1.96
CA ILE A 105 3.69 3.68 -1.21
C ILE A 105 4.86 4.16 -2.08
N TRP A 106 4.81 3.94 -3.41
CA TRP A 106 5.93 4.28 -4.30
C TRP A 106 5.88 5.73 -4.80
N THR A 107 4.74 6.40 -4.67
CA THR A 107 4.58 7.79 -5.18
C THR A 107 5.66 8.73 -4.64
N ALA A 108 6.00 8.65 -3.35
CA ALA A 108 7.01 9.50 -2.73
C ALA A 108 8.41 9.25 -3.31
N GLU A 109 8.82 8.00 -3.48
CA GLU A 109 10.10 7.62 -4.06
C GLU A 109 10.22 8.09 -5.51
N PHE A 110 9.19 7.84 -6.33
CA PHE A 110 9.20 8.19 -7.75
C PHE A 110 9.19 9.70 -7.96
N ALA A 111 8.46 10.44 -7.13
CA ALA A 111 8.44 11.90 -7.16
C ALA A 111 9.78 12.50 -6.69
N ALA A 112 10.35 11.99 -5.60
CA ALA A 112 11.62 12.47 -5.06
C ALA A 112 12.79 12.28 -6.03
N ASN A 113 12.79 11.17 -6.80
CA ASN A 113 13.79 10.89 -7.80
C ASN A 113 13.53 11.60 -9.16
N GLY A 114 12.42 12.36 -9.28
CA GLY A 114 12.07 13.04 -10.53
C GLY A 114 11.69 12.07 -11.67
N TRP A 115 11.23 10.86 -11.34
CA TRP A 115 10.84 9.84 -12.33
C TRP A 115 9.41 10.03 -12.84
N THR A 116 8.60 10.83 -12.15
CA THR A 116 7.24 11.16 -12.54
C THR A 116 7.07 12.68 -12.72
N VAL A 117 6.19 13.08 -13.63
CA VAL A 117 5.90 14.50 -13.84
C VAL A 117 4.88 15.01 -12.80
N PRO A 118 5.05 16.25 -12.29
CA PRO A 118 4.04 16.87 -11.45
C PRO A 118 2.79 17.19 -12.26
N LEU A 119 1.61 16.89 -11.69
CA LEU A 119 0.31 17.04 -12.33
C LEU A 119 -0.44 18.25 -11.78
N ASN A 120 -1.27 18.88 -12.61
CA ASN A 120 -2.17 19.93 -12.15
C ASN A 120 -3.39 19.31 -11.43
N PRO A 121 -3.59 19.54 -10.13
CA PRO A 121 -4.72 18.98 -9.40
C PRO A 121 -6.09 19.37 -9.96
N ARG A 122 -6.18 20.55 -10.60
CA ARG A 122 -7.43 21.04 -11.22
C ARG A 122 -7.84 20.24 -12.47
N SER A 123 -6.92 19.43 -13.00
CA SER A 123 -7.22 18.59 -14.16
C SER A 123 -8.02 17.33 -13.81
N PHE A 124 -8.26 17.05 -12.53
CA PHE A 124 -8.90 15.85 -12.03
C PHE A 124 -9.98 16.16 -10.98
N PRO A 125 -11.06 15.39 -10.91
CA PRO A 125 -12.15 15.59 -9.95
C PRO A 125 -11.80 15.02 -8.56
N LEU A 126 -10.67 15.41 -7.98
CA LEU A 126 -10.12 14.83 -6.75
C LEU A 126 -11.07 14.93 -5.54
N THR A 127 -11.99 15.89 -5.53
CA THR A 127 -12.99 16.08 -4.46
C THR A 127 -14.09 15.00 -4.46
N HIS A 128 -14.23 14.25 -5.56
CA HIS A 128 -15.15 13.12 -5.68
C HIS A 128 -14.49 11.79 -5.34
N MET A 129 -13.17 11.80 -5.13
CA MET A 129 -12.39 10.61 -4.80
C MET A 129 -12.20 10.48 -3.28
N LEU A 130 -11.96 9.26 -2.82
CA LEU A 130 -11.67 8.96 -1.41
C LEU A 130 -10.44 9.76 -0.95
N ALA A 131 -10.61 10.57 0.10
CA ALA A 131 -9.53 11.45 0.59
C ALA A 131 -8.24 10.70 0.97
N PRO A 132 -8.29 9.50 1.60
CA PRO A 132 -7.08 8.71 1.86
C PRO A 132 -6.33 8.35 0.56
N ALA A 133 -7.04 7.94 -0.50
CA ALA A 133 -6.42 7.62 -1.80
C ALA A 133 -5.79 8.87 -2.45
N VAL A 134 -6.45 10.04 -2.40
CA VAL A 134 -5.90 11.29 -2.92
C VAL A 134 -4.62 11.69 -2.17
N ALA A 135 -4.51 11.42 -0.88
CA ALA A 135 -3.31 11.70 -0.09
C ALA A 135 -2.10 10.92 -0.61
N THR A 136 -2.24 9.63 -0.95
CA THR A 136 -1.14 8.78 -1.43
C THR A 136 -0.57 9.21 -2.79
N ALA A 137 -1.31 9.98 -3.57
CA ALA A 137 -0.89 10.49 -4.87
C ALA A 137 -0.04 11.78 -4.79
N ARG A 138 0.26 12.23 -3.57
CA ARG A 138 0.97 13.48 -3.29
C ARG A 138 2.35 13.24 -2.69
N TYR A 139 3.25 14.18 -2.99
CA TYR A 139 4.55 14.26 -2.34
C TYR A 139 4.99 15.73 -2.25
N ALA A 140 5.54 16.16 -1.11
CA ALA A 140 6.03 17.54 -0.88
C ALA A 140 5.06 18.63 -1.36
N GLY A 141 3.74 18.43 -1.15
CA GLY A 141 2.67 19.36 -1.52
C GLY A 141 2.24 19.31 -3.00
N GLY A 142 2.97 18.64 -3.88
CA GLY A 142 2.62 18.40 -5.29
C GLY A 142 1.74 17.17 -5.49
N LEU A 143 1.02 17.11 -6.63
CA LEU A 143 0.34 15.91 -7.13
C LEU A 143 1.25 15.25 -8.17
N TYR A 144 1.64 13.98 -7.99
CA TYR A 144 2.54 13.27 -8.90
C TYR A 144 1.92 12.03 -9.55
N ALA A 145 0.75 11.66 -9.08
CA ALA A 145 -0.03 10.58 -9.65
C ALA A 145 -1.53 10.86 -9.49
N VAL A 146 -2.38 10.00 -10.02
CA VAL A 146 -3.84 10.07 -9.88
C VAL A 146 -4.30 8.77 -9.24
N PRO A 147 -5.09 8.79 -8.15
CA PRO A 147 -5.64 7.57 -7.58
C PRO A 147 -6.42 6.77 -8.62
N PHE A 148 -6.20 5.45 -8.63
CA PHE A 148 -6.83 4.54 -9.58
C PHE A 148 -7.61 3.43 -8.88
N THR A 149 -7.04 2.82 -7.85
CA THR A 149 -7.74 1.90 -6.95
C THR A 149 -7.41 2.26 -5.51
N SER A 150 -8.31 1.98 -4.58
CA SER A 150 -8.06 2.17 -3.15
C SER A 150 -8.44 0.92 -2.38
N ASN A 151 -7.48 0.31 -1.72
CA ASN A 151 -7.62 -0.97 -1.05
C ASN A 151 -7.46 -0.84 0.46
N ALA A 152 -8.15 -1.73 1.17
CA ALA A 152 -7.89 -2.05 2.57
C ALA A 152 -8.06 -3.56 2.72
N GLU A 153 -7.13 -4.24 3.39
CA GLU A 153 -7.30 -5.67 3.65
C GLU A 153 -8.53 -5.92 4.54
N LEU A 154 -9.17 -7.05 4.31
CA LEU A 154 -10.40 -7.47 4.98
C LEU A 154 -10.23 -8.87 5.55
N LEU A 155 -10.97 -9.17 6.59
CA LEU A 155 -11.07 -10.53 7.11
C LEU A 155 -12.17 -11.27 6.35
N TYR A 156 -11.76 -12.26 5.53
CA TYR A 156 -12.64 -13.25 4.93
C TYR A 156 -12.85 -14.39 5.93
N TYR A 157 -14.08 -14.91 6.01
CA TYR A 157 -14.41 -15.98 6.94
C TYR A 157 -15.40 -16.98 6.35
N ARG A 158 -15.30 -18.22 6.75
CA ARG A 158 -16.23 -19.29 6.37
C ARG A 158 -17.54 -19.14 7.15
N LYS A 159 -18.54 -18.49 6.56
CA LYS A 159 -19.85 -18.24 7.19
C LYS A 159 -20.63 -19.52 7.47
N ASP A 160 -20.43 -20.55 6.64
CA ASP A 160 -21.04 -21.87 6.82
C ASP A 160 -20.47 -22.61 8.05
N ILE A 161 -19.21 -22.39 8.38
CA ILE A 161 -18.55 -23.03 9.54
C ILE A 161 -18.76 -22.21 10.81
N LEU A 162 -18.82 -20.89 10.73
CA LEU A 162 -19.13 -20.06 11.89
C LEU A 162 -20.49 -20.39 12.53
N ALA A 163 -21.44 -20.95 11.76
CA ALA A 163 -22.68 -21.58 12.22
C ALA A 163 -23.38 -20.86 13.39
N GLY A 164 -23.65 -19.55 13.22
CA GLY A 164 -24.32 -18.71 14.23
C GLY A 164 -23.38 -17.92 15.14
N HIS A 165 -22.08 -18.18 15.14
CA HIS A 165 -21.11 -17.26 15.74
C HIS A 165 -20.98 -15.98 14.91
N LYS A 166 -20.86 -14.83 15.59
CA LYS A 166 -20.53 -13.57 14.91
C LYS A 166 -19.08 -13.61 14.41
N PRO A 167 -18.78 -12.98 13.25
CA PRO A 167 -17.40 -12.78 12.83
C PRO A 167 -16.59 -12.09 13.93
N PRO A 168 -15.33 -12.47 14.15
CA PRO A 168 -14.53 -11.92 15.23
C PRO A 168 -14.20 -10.44 14.96
N SER A 169 -14.36 -9.61 15.98
CA SER A 169 -13.95 -8.20 15.97
C SER A 169 -12.70 -7.95 16.81
N THR A 170 -12.26 -8.96 17.59
CA THR A 170 -11.03 -8.86 18.39
C THR A 170 -10.10 -10.03 18.12
N TRP A 171 -8.80 -9.83 18.40
CA TRP A 171 -7.78 -10.87 18.29
C TRP A 171 -8.09 -12.08 19.18
N VAL A 172 -8.64 -11.83 20.37
CA VAL A 172 -9.03 -12.90 21.30
C VAL A 172 -10.13 -13.75 20.67
N GLN A 173 -11.19 -13.12 20.13
CA GLN A 173 -12.28 -13.83 19.46
C GLN A 173 -11.79 -14.61 18.23
N LEU A 174 -10.91 -14.00 17.41
CA LEU A 174 -10.33 -14.67 16.25
C LEU A 174 -9.56 -15.91 16.67
N ALA A 175 -8.67 -15.79 17.66
CA ALA A 175 -7.84 -16.89 18.13
C ALA A 175 -8.68 -18.01 18.78
N GLU A 176 -9.76 -17.66 19.50
CA GLU A 176 -10.68 -18.62 20.10
C GLU A 176 -11.43 -19.41 19.03
N LEU A 177 -12.10 -18.74 18.09
CA LEU A 177 -12.80 -19.39 16.99
C LEU A 177 -11.86 -20.23 16.12
N ALA A 178 -10.66 -19.70 15.84
CA ALA A 178 -9.66 -20.42 15.06
C ALA A 178 -9.20 -21.71 15.73
N ARG A 179 -9.04 -21.73 17.08
CA ARG A 179 -8.63 -22.91 17.84
C ARG A 179 -9.75 -23.92 18.07
N THR A 180 -10.99 -23.45 18.15
CA THR A 180 -12.13 -24.34 18.41
C THR A 180 -12.72 -24.91 17.13
N LEU A 181 -13.08 -24.06 16.16
CA LEU A 181 -13.83 -24.50 14.98
C LEU A 181 -12.94 -25.09 13.87
N ALA A 182 -11.74 -24.54 13.65
CA ALA A 182 -10.96 -24.96 12.50
C ALA A 182 -10.50 -26.44 12.58
N PRO A 183 -10.04 -26.98 13.73
CA PRO A 183 -9.66 -28.39 13.83
C PRO A 183 -10.82 -29.36 13.62
N GLU A 184 -12.04 -28.99 14.03
CA GLU A 184 -13.25 -29.82 13.85
C GLU A 184 -13.57 -30.04 12.35
N HIS A 185 -13.10 -29.12 11.50
CA HIS A 185 -13.30 -29.18 10.06
C HIS A 185 -12.01 -29.52 9.27
N GLY A 186 -10.94 -29.93 9.97
CA GLY A 186 -9.67 -30.34 9.35
C GLY A 186 -8.95 -29.20 8.63
N MET A 187 -9.11 -27.95 9.09
CA MET A 187 -8.51 -26.75 8.48
C MET A 187 -7.64 -25.97 9.48
N ALA A 188 -6.84 -25.03 8.98
CA ALA A 188 -6.14 -24.06 9.80
C ALA A 188 -7.05 -22.87 10.16
N GLY A 189 -6.73 -22.20 11.27
CA GLY A 189 -7.56 -21.13 11.80
C GLY A 189 -7.49 -19.85 10.99
N TYR A 190 -6.30 -19.30 10.79
CA TYR A 190 -6.11 -17.98 10.17
C TYR A 190 -4.81 -17.93 9.39
N ALA A 191 -4.79 -17.24 8.28
CA ALA A 191 -3.57 -16.84 7.60
C ALA A 191 -3.72 -15.47 6.93
N GLY A 192 -2.60 -14.81 6.73
CA GLY A 192 -2.35 -13.70 5.84
C GLY A 192 -1.08 -13.97 5.05
N GLN A 193 -0.39 -12.92 4.59
CA GLN A 193 0.85 -12.96 3.83
C GLN A 193 2.04 -12.86 4.79
N LEU A 194 2.70 -13.98 5.08
CA LEU A 194 3.83 -14.04 6.02
C LEU A 194 5.15 -14.44 5.36
N ALA A 195 5.24 -14.56 4.03
CA ALA A 195 6.51 -14.70 3.32
C ALA A 195 7.37 -13.43 3.46
N ALA A 196 8.68 -13.54 3.23
CA ALA A 196 9.62 -12.44 3.48
C ALA A 196 9.64 -11.41 2.32
N TYR A 197 8.57 -10.63 2.15
CA TYR A 197 8.39 -9.58 1.14
C TYR A 197 7.43 -8.51 1.67
N GLU A 198 7.02 -7.56 0.84
CA GLU A 198 6.14 -6.43 1.19
C GLU A 198 4.85 -6.86 1.91
N GLY A 199 4.21 -7.98 1.50
CA GLY A 199 2.99 -8.47 2.15
C GLY A 199 3.15 -8.75 3.65
N LEU A 200 4.33 -9.21 4.11
CA LEU A 200 4.60 -9.34 5.54
C LEU A 200 4.75 -7.97 6.21
N THR A 201 5.33 -7.00 5.53
CA THR A 201 5.38 -5.61 6.04
C THR A 201 3.97 -5.06 6.23
N VAL A 202 3.05 -5.31 5.28
CA VAL A 202 1.63 -4.96 5.40
C VAL A 202 1.01 -5.62 6.64
N ASN A 203 1.06 -6.95 6.75
CA ASN A 203 0.45 -7.69 7.86
C ASN A 203 1.02 -7.28 9.23
N PHE A 204 2.33 -7.01 9.29
CA PHE A 204 2.98 -6.51 10.52
C PHE A 204 2.53 -5.07 10.84
N ALA A 205 2.48 -4.19 9.83
CA ALA A 205 2.00 -2.80 10.01
C ALA A 205 0.56 -2.78 10.52
N GLU A 206 -0.33 -3.61 9.96
CA GLU A 206 -1.71 -3.76 10.39
C GLU A 206 -1.83 -4.21 11.84
N ALA A 207 -1.04 -5.19 12.24
CA ALA A 207 -1.02 -5.65 13.63
C ALA A 207 -0.54 -4.53 14.58
N VAL A 208 0.51 -3.78 14.22
CA VAL A 208 0.99 -2.64 15.00
C VAL A 208 -0.04 -1.51 15.04
N GLN A 209 -0.62 -1.15 13.91
CA GLN A 209 -1.61 -0.08 13.78
C GLN A 209 -2.92 -0.43 14.49
N SER A 210 -3.38 -1.69 14.41
CA SER A 210 -4.53 -2.20 15.14
C SER A 210 -4.35 -2.10 16.66
N ALA A 211 -3.11 -2.23 17.15
CA ALA A 211 -2.77 -1.98 18.55
C ALA A 211 -2.60 -0.48 18.89
N GLY A 212 -2.81 0.42 17.95
CA GLY A 212 -2.66 1.87 18.12
C GLY A 212 -1.23 2.39 17.97
N GLY A 213 -0.30 1.57 17.46
CA GLY A 213 1.09 1.95 17.20
C GLY A 213 1.31 2.54 15.80
N SER A 214 2.57 2.86 15.50
CA SER A 214 3.06 3.27 14.18
C SER A 214 4.50 2.81 13.99
N ILE A 215 4.95 2.73 12.75
CA ILE A 215 6.34 2.36 12.40
C ILE A 215 7.23 3.58 12.40
N VAL A 216 6.78 4.65 11.76
CA VAL A 216 7.46 5.95 11.75
C VAL A 216 6.50 7.06 12.20
N SER A 217 7.04 8.20 12.57
CA SER A 217 6.27 9.42 12.87
C SER A 217 5.54 9.93 11.62
N PRO A 218 4.44 10.71 11.76
CA PRO A 218 3.68 11.22 10.63
C PRO A 218 4.48 12.08 9.63
N ASP A 219 5.56 12.71 10.11
CA ASP A 219 6.49 13.48 9.27
C ASP A 219 7.59 12.63 8.61
N GLY A 220 7.57 11.31 8.81
CA GLY A 220 8.54 10.38 8.23
C GLY A 220 9.96 10.46 8.81
N THR A 221 10.20 11.29 9.83
CA THR A 221 11.57 11.62 10.28
C THR A 221 12.13 10.72 11.39
N ARG A 222 11.25 10.00 12.10
CA ARG A 222 11.62 9.19 13.27
C ARG A 222 10.93 7.84 13.28
N VAL A 223 11.67 6.81 13.69
CA VAL A 223 11.09 5.49 13.99
C VAL A 223 10.32 5.56 15.31
N THR A 224 9.08 5.10 15.32
CA THR A 224 8.18 5.07 16.49
C THR A 224 7.85 3.64 16.94
N LEU A 225 8.60 2.66 16.46
CA LEU A 225 8.25 1.24 16.59
C LEU A 225 8.51 0.63 17.97
N ASN A 226 9.50 1.14 18.75
CA ASN A 226 9.88 0.53 20.04
C ASN A 226 8.84 0.83 21.15
N THR A 227 7.62 0.32 21.01
CA THR A 227 6.46 0.59 21.86
C THR A 227 5.77 -0.69 22.33
N PRO A 228 4.94 -0.64 23.38
CA PRO A 228 4.07 -1.77 23.76
C PRO A 228 3.12 -2.20 22.64
N GLN A 229 2.65 -1.25 21.83
CA GLN A 229 1.74 -1.49 20.70
C GLN A 229 2.42 -2.35 19.61
N ALA A 230 3.65 -2.02 19.25
CA ALA A 230 4.39 -2.82 18.28
C ALA A 230 4.70 -4.23 18.82
N ARG A 231 5.00 -4.33 20.13
CA ARG A 231 5.16 -5.64 20.77
C ARG A 231 3.86 -6.44 20.76
N ALA A 232 2.72 -5.80 21.00
CA ALA A 232 1.42 -6.45 20.93
C ALA A 232 1.12 -6.98 19.53
N GLY A 233 1.39 -6.19 18.47
CA GLY A 233 1.22 -6.60 17.08
C GLY A 233 2.07 -7.80 16.70
N LEU A 234 3.38 -7.77 17.01
CA LEU A 234 4.26 -8.93 16.75
C LEU A 234 3.88 -10.13 17.59
N SER A 235 3.43 -9.92 18.84
CA SER A 235 2.98 -11.01 19.73
C SER A 235 1.75 -11.73 19.17
N PHE A 236 0.82 -11.01 18.54
CA PHE A 236 -0.35 -11.62 17.90
C PHE A 236 0.06 -12.63 16.83
N LEU A 237 0.96 -12.24 15.91
CA LEU A 237 1.45 -13.12 14.85
C LEU A 237 2.28 -14.30 15.41
N ALA A 238 3.18 -14.01 16.35
CA ALA A 238 4.02 -15.03 16.99
C ALA A 238 3.19 -16.05 17.79
N ALA A 239 2.19 -15.58 18.53
CA ALA A 239 1.26 -16.45 19.26
C ALA A 239 0.46 -17.34 18.30
N GLY A 240 0.02 -16.80 17.17
CA GLY A 240 -0.68 -17.58 16.15
C GLY A 240 0.10 -18.79 15.67
N LEU A 241 1.37 -18.55 15.34
CA LEU A 241 2.29 -19.61 14.89
C LEU A 241 2.65 -20.59 16.01
N SER A 242 2.97 -20.10 17.21
CA SER A 242 3.40 -20.96 18.33
C SER A 242 2.26 -21.80 18.91
N GLN A 243 1.02 -21.28 18.87
CA GLN A 243 -0.19 -21.96 19.31
C GLN A 243 -0.88 -22.76 18.21
N GLY A 244 -0.39 -22.68 16.97
CA GLY A 244 -0.83 -23.48 15.83
C GLY A 244 -2.14 -23.06 15.16
N TRP A 245 -2.76 -21.94 15.55
CA TRP A 245 -3.94 -21.43 14.84
C TRP A 245 -3.59 -20.59 13.61
N ILE A 246 -2.33 -20.14 13.47
CA ILE A 246 -1.71 -19.78 12.19
C ILE A 246 -0.86 -20.97 11.74
N PRO A 247 -1.09 -21.55 10.56
CA PRO A 247 -0.28 -22.68 10.10
C PRO A 247 1.14 -22.23 9.76
N ARG A 248 2.14 -23.05 10.05
CA ARG A 248 3.53 -22.73 9.69
C ARG A 248 3.73 -22.52 8.18
N ALA A 249 2.88 -23.12 7.34
CA ALA A 249 2.88 -22.88 5.89
C ALA A 249 2.66 -21.40 5.53
N ALA A 250 1.98 -20.64 6.39
CA ALA A 250 1.75 -19.20 6.17
C ALA A 250 3.05 -18.39 6.08
N LEU A 251 4.16 -18.88 6.64
CA LEU A 251 5.49 -18.28 6.49
C LEU A 251 6.00 -18.26 5.02
N ASN A 252 5.33 -18.98 4.14
CA ASN A 252 5.62 -18.99 2.70
C ASN A 252 4.44 -18.48 1.86
N TYR A 253 3.42 -17.88 2.50
CA TYR A 253 2.27 -17.37 1.76
C TYR A 253 2.50 -15.92 1.35
N ASP A 254 2.27 -15.69 0.06
CA ASP A 254 1.93 -14.42 -0.55
C ASP A 254 0.40 -14.28 -0.67
N GLU A 255 -0.07 -13.27 -1.40
CA GLU A 255 -1.50 -13.06 -1.66
C GLU A 255 -2.14 -14.25 -2.36
N ALA A 256 -1.51 -14.77 -3.40
CA ALA A 256 -2.04 -15.86 -4.21
C ALA A 256 -2.06 -17.20 -3.46
N ALA A 257 -1.01 -17.51 -2.70
CA ALA A 257 -0.93 -18.73 -1.91
C ALA A 257 -1.94 -18.73 -0.75
N SER A 258 -2.09 -17.61 -0.05
CA SER A 258 -3.06 -17.48 1.05
C SER A 258 -4.50 -17.52 0.54
N GLN A 259 -4.80 -16.88 -0.60
CA GLN A 259 -6.08 -16.98 -1.30
C GLN A 259 -6.39 -18.42 -1.70
N THR A 260 -5.45 -19.10 -2.35
CA THR A 260 -5.60 -20.52 -2.75
C THR A 260 -5.88 -21.41 -1.56
N ALA A 261 -5.21 -21.18 -0.43
CA ALA A 261 -5.47 -21.93 0.80
C ALA A 261 -6.90 -21.70 1.32
N PHE A 262 -7.43 -20.48 1.21
CA PHE A 262 -8.82 -20.20 1.59
C PHE A 262 -9.82 -20.82 0.61
N GLU A 263 -9.65 -20.61 -0.70
CA GLU A 263 -10.56 -21.12 -1.74
C GLU A 263 -10.64 -22.65 -1.73
N THR A 264 -9.53 -23.33 -1.46
CA THR A 264 -9.51 -24.81 -1.32
C THR A 264 -10.04 -25.32 0.02
N GLY A 265 -10.55 -24.43 0.89
CA GLY A 265 -11.17 -24.79 2.16
C GLY A 265 -10.18 -25.14 3.27
N LYS A 266 -8.92 -24.75 3.14
CA LYS A 266 -7.87 -25.04 4.15
C LYS A 266 -7.78 -24.01 5.28
N LEU A 267 -8.52 -22.90 5.18
CA LEU A 267 -8.53 -21.80 6.15
C LEU A 267 -9.95 -21.46 6.60
N LEU A 268 -10.13 -21.21 7.91
CA LEU A 268 -11.34 -20.65 8.47
C LEU A 268 -11.42 -19.14 8.25
N PHE A 269 -10.29 -18.45 8.45
CA PHE A 269 -10.14 -17.02 8.27
C PHE A 269 -8.95 -16.71 7.35
N LEU A 270 -9.14 -15.71 6.48
CA LEU A 270 -8.09 -15.17 5.61
C LEU A 270 -8.04 -13.65 5.76
N ASN A 271 -6.86 -13.09 5.99
CA ASN A 271 -6.57 -11.67 5.77
C ASN A 271 -6.04 -11.51 4.35
N ASN A 272 -6.74 -10.70 3.52
CA ASN A 272 -6.28 -10.43 2.15
C ASN A 272 -7.02 -9.23 1.56
N TRP A 273 -6.56 -8.78 0.40
CA TRP A 273 -7.08 -7.65 -0.35
C TRP A 273 -8.47 -7.90 -0.94
N PRO A 274 -9.23 -6.83 -1.28
CA PRO A 274 -10.62 -6.93 -1.73
C PRO A 274 -10.84 -7.70 -3.05
N TYR A 275 -9.85 -7.81 -3.91
CA TYR A 275 -9.96 -8.55 -5.18
C TYR A 275 -10.34 -10.03 -4.97
N VAL A 276 -9.95 -10.60 -3.83
CA VAL A 276 -10.29 -11.97 -3.44
C VAL A 276 -11.81 -12.19 -3.39
N TYR A 277 -12.60 -11.14 -3.08
CA TYR A 277 -14.05 -11.27 -3.04
C TYR A 277 -14.61 -11.75 -4.39
N GLY A 278 -14.17 -11.13 -5.48
CA GLY A 278 -14.60 -11.53 -6.83
C GLY A 278 -14.17 -12.93 -7.17
N GLN A 279 -12.91 -13.26 -6.96
CA GLN A 279 -12.34 -14.56 -7.33
C GLN A 279 -12.95 -15.70 -6.50
N ALA A 280 -13.02 -15.55 -5.18
CA ALA A 280 -13.61 -16.54 -4.29
C ALA A 280 -15.13 -16.70 -4.49
N SER A 281 -15.81 -15.76 -5.14
CA SER A 281 -17.24 -15.85 -5.47
C SER A 281 -17.53 -16.69 -6.70
N ILE A 282 -16.54 -16.98 -7.56
CA ILE A 282 -16.72 -17.73 -8.80
C ILE A 282 -16.67 -19.24 -8.51
N PRO A 283 -17.78 -19.99 -8.72
CA PRO A 283 -17.73 -21.44 -8.59
C PRO A 283 -16.79 -22.05 -9.63
N GLY A 284 -15.99 -23.04 -9.22
CA GLY A 284 -15.08 -23.71 -10.14
C GLY A 284 -14.29 -24.83 -9.48
N PRO A 285 -13.53 -25.60 -10.27
CA PRO A 285 -12.62 -26.61 -9.73
C PRO A 285 -11.63 -25.96 -8.76
N GLY A 286 -11.51 -26.54 -7.56
CA GLY A 286 -10.60 -26.03 -6.51
C GLY A 286 -11.18 -24.90 -5.65
N ASN A 287 -12.29 -24.25 -6.02
CA ASN A 287 -12.97 -23.28 -5.16
C ASN A 287 -14.15 -23.92 -4.43
N THR A 288 -13.94 -24.21 -3.13
CA THR A 288 -14.93 -24.84 -2.25
C THR A 288 -15.73 -23.83 -1.42
N VAL A 289 -15.39 -22.54 -1.50
CA VAL A 289 -15.93 -21.47 -0.63
C VAL A 289 -16.94 -20.58 -1.33
N ALA A 290 -17.13 -20.70 -2.64
CA ALA A 290 -18.09 -19.90 -3.39
C ALA A 290 -19.49 -19.96 -2.75
N GLY A 291 -20.05 -18.78 -2.42
CA GLY A 291 -21.32 -18.66 -1.71
C GLY A 291 -21.30 -18.99 -0.22
N LYS A 292 -20.16 -19.45 0.36
CA LYS A 292 -20.04 -19.92 1.75
C LYS A 292 -19.18 -19.00 2.62
N PHE A 293 -18.69 -17.89 2.11
CA PHE A 293 -17.86 -16.96 2.88
C PHE A 293 -18.56 -15.62 3.13
N GLY A 294 -18.06 -14.89 4.07
CA GLY A 294 -18.39 -13.52 4.36
C GLY A 294 -17.13 -12.68 4.53
N VAL A 295 -17.33 -11.37 4.64
CA VAL A 295 -16.24 -10.38 4.77
C VAL A 295 -16.56 -9.42 5.91
N THR A 296 -15.56 -9.09 6.72
CA THR A 296 -15.65 -8.10 7.79
C THR A 296 -14.35 -7.30 7.90
N ALA A 297 -14.35 -6.24 8.72
CA ALA A 297 -13.13 -5.51 9.06
C ALA A 297 -12.14 -6.43 9.79
N LEU A 298 -10.84 -6.11 9.71
CA LEU A 298 -9.80 -6.79 10.48
C LEU A 298 -10.08 -6.67 11.97
N PRO A 299 -9.82 -7.71 12.78
CA PRO A 299 -9.93 -7.62 14.23
C PRO A 299 -8.71 -6.91 14.82
N GLY A 300 -8.92 -6.20 15.93
CA GLY A 300 -7.87 -5.57 16.73
C GLY A 300 -7.81 -6.10 18.16
N PRO A 301 -7.04 -5.50 19.05
CA PRO A 301 -6.93 -5.97 20.44
C PRO A 301 -8.25 -5.91 21.22
N THR A 302 -9.06 -4.85 21.03
CA THR A 302 -10.25 -4.55 21.85
C THR A 302 -11.51 -4.30 21.03
N GLY A 303 -11.43 -4.35 19.70
CA GLY A 303 -12.49 -4.08 18.74
C GLY A 303 -11.97 -4.22 17.33
N PRO A 304 -12.67 -3.67 16.31
CA PRO A 304 -12.15 -3.66 14.95
C PRO A 304 -10.75 -3.04 14.88
N GLY A 305 -9.89 -3.69 14.10
CA GLY A 305 -8.51 -3.27 13.85
C GLY A 305 -8.41 -2.22 12.75
N SER A 306 -7.19 -1.90 12.40
CA SER A 306 -6.84 -1.00 11.29
C SER A 306 -6.23 -1.82 10.16
N SER A 307 -6.69 -1.61 8.94
CA SER A 307 -6.02 -2.09 7.75
C SER A 307 -4.93 -1.11 7.31
N SER A 308 -3.92 -1.61 6.62
CA SER A 308 -3.01 -0.77 5.84
C SER A 308 -3.76 -0.23 4.61
N LEU A 309 -3.59 1.07 4.33
CA LEU A 309 -4.07 1.66 3.09
C LEU A 309 -3.24 1.11 1.94
N GLY A 310 -3.92 0.50 0.99
CA GLY A 310 -3.36 0.00 -0.26
C GLY A 310 -4.05 0.61 -1.47
N GLY A 311 -3.72 0.08 -2.62
CA GLY A 311 -4.24 0.52 -3.91
C GLY A 311 -3.14 0.93 -4.86
N ALA A 312 -3.54 1.52 -5.99
CA ALA A 312 -2.61 1.95 -7.03
C ALA A 312 -2.92 3.37 -7.49
N ASN A 313 -1.87 4.08 -7.82
CA ASN A 313 -1.90 5.40 -8.44
C ASN A 313 -1.36 5.31 -9.87
N LEU A 314 -1.95 6.06 -10.81
CA LEU A 314 -1.43 6.18 -12.17
C LEU A 314 -0.52 7.40 -12.29
N ALA A 315 0.71 7.18 -12.70
CA ALA A 315 1.70 8.23 -12.88
C ALA A 315 2.20 8.31 -14.33
N ILE A 316 2.61 9.50 -14.75
CA ILE A 316 3.23 9.75 -16.06
C ILE A 316 4.74 9.74 -15.86
N SER A 317 5.45 8.93 -16.63
CA SER A 317 6.91 8.92 -16.64
C SER A 317 7.48 10.28 -17.10
N ALA A 318 8.48 10.78 -16.37
CA ALA A 318 9.22 11.97 -16.77
C ALA A 318 9.91 11.82 -18.14
N TYR A 319 10.14 10.58 -18.57
CA TYR A 319 10.81 10.23 -19.83
C TYR A 319 9.84 9.92 -20.98
N SER A 320 8.52 10.01 -20.72
CA SER A 320 7.50 9.85 -21.75
C SER A 320 7.61 10.96 -22.80
N ARG A 321 7.50 10.59 -24.07
CA ARG A 321 7.46 11.53 -25.20
C ARG A 321 6.05 11.95 -25.58
N HIS A 322 5.02 11.32 -25.00
CA HIS A 322 3.62 11.55 -25.34
C HIS A 322 2.78 11.82 -24.06
N GLN A 323 3.26 12.74 -23.22
CA GLN A 323 2.68 13.04 -21.91
C GLN A 323 1.24 13.55 -21.99
N ILE A 324 0.84 14.23 -23.08
CA ILE A 324 -0.55 14.67 -23.28
C ILE A 324 -1.47 13.46 -23.49
N THR A 325 -1.04 12.48 -24.29
CA THR A 325 -1.80 11.23 -24.46
C THR A 325 -1.87 10.47 -23.14
N ALA A 326 -0.76 10.35 -22.40
CA ALA A 326 -0.69 9.72 -21.09
C ALA A 326 -1.69 10.36 -20.10
N LEU A 327 -1.73 11.71 -20.03
CA LEU A 327 -2.70 12.44 -19.21
C LEU A 327 -4.15 12.11 -19.57
N ASN A 328 -4.48 12.14 -20.87
CA ASN A 328 -5.84 11.87 -21.34
C ASN A 328 -6.25 10.42 -21.10
N PHE A 329 -5.31 9.49 -21.25
CA PHE A 329 -5.55 8.08 -20.95
C PHE A 329 -5.76 7.84 -19.44
N ILE A 330 -4.99 8.49 -18.57
CA ILE A 330 -5.22 8.45 -17.13
C ILE A 330 -6.63 8.99 -16.79
N LYS A 331 -7.04 10.13 -17.36
CA LYS A 331 -8.40 10.65 -17.17
C LYS A 331 -9.49 9.69 -17.62
N PHE A 332 -9.26 8.96 -18.69
CA PHE A 332 -10.20 7.93 -19.16
C PHE A 332 -10.28 6.77 -18.15
N LEU A 333 -9.13 6.20 -17.73
CA LEU A 333 -9.12 5.09 -16.79
C LEU A 333 -9.68 5.46 -15.41
N THR A 334 -9.38 6.65 -14.91
CA THR A 334 -9.84 7.14 -13.60
C THR A 334 -11.20 7.86 -13.66
N SER A 335 -11.92 7.76 -14.79
CA SER A 335 -13.29 8.25 -14.87
C SER A 335 -14.22 7.35 -14.06
N GLU A 336 -15.31 7.92 -13.52
CA GLU A 336 -16.32 7.15 -12.78
C GLU A 336 -16.84 5.95 -13.58
N ALA A 337 -17.08 6.15 -14.88
CA ALA A 337 -17.58 5.10 -15.76
C ALA A 337 -16.60 3.93 -15.91
N SER A 338 -15.29 4.23 -16.08
CA SER A 338 -14.25 3.19 -16.17
C SER A 338 -14.09 2.47 -14.84
N GLU A 339 -14.06 3.16 -13.71
CA GLU A 339 -13.91 2.54 -12.40
C GLU A 339 -15.14 1.71 -11.99
N ARG A 340 -16.34 2.15 -12.35
CA ARG A 340 -17.56 1.33 -12.23
C ARG A 340 -17.43 0.03 -13.01
N GLN A 341 -16.94 0.10 -14.25
CA GLN A 341 -16.73 -1.09 -15.09
C GLN A 341 -15.66 -2.01 -14.48
N ILE A 342 -14.55 -1.47 -13.98
CA ILE A 342 -13.48 -2.21 -13.32
C ILE A 342 -14.00 -2.94 -12.07
N LEU A 343 -14.79 -2.27 -11.24
CA LEU A 343 -15.43 -2.90 -10.08
C LEU A 343 -16.34 -4.06 -10.52
N ILE A 344 -17.12 -3.87 -11.59
CA ILE A 344 -18.03 -4.88 -12.11
C ILE A 344 -17.30 -6.11 -12.67
N ASP A 345 -16.20 -5.89 -13.39
CA ASP A 345 -15.46 -6.94 -14.09
C ASP A 345 -14.43 -7.66 -13.23
N ALA A 346 -13.81 -6.94 -12.28
CA ALA A 346 -12.69 -7.45 -11.51
C ALA A 346 -12.86 -7.35 -9.99
N SER A 347 -13.96 -6.80 -9.49
CA SER A 347 -14.15 -6.51 -8.05
C SER A 347 -13.06 -5.63 -7.44
N LEU A 348 -12.36 -4.84 -8.27
CA LEU A 348 -11.36 -3.90 -7.78
C LEU A 348 -12.05 -2.68 -7.17
N PRO A 349 -11.62 -2.24 -5.99
CA PRO A 349 -12.24 -1.12 -5.28
C PRO A 349 -12.00 0.21 -6.01
N PRO A 350 -13.04 0.96 -6.34
CA PRO A 350 -12.91 2.25 -6.98
C PRO A 350 -12.40 3.32 -6.01
N VAL A 351 -11.93 4.43 -6.56
CA VAL A 351 -11.62 5.63 -5.74
C VAL A 351 -12.78 6.61 -5.65
N TRP A 352 -13.81 6.48 -6.48
CA TRP A 352 -14.98 7.36 -6.48
C TRP A 352 -15.93 7.06 -5.32
N THR A 353 -16.16 8.04 -4.44
CA THR A 353 -16.96 7.88 -3.22
C THR A 353 -18.40 7.44 -3.51
N GLN A 354 -19.02 7.98 -4.56
CA GLN A 354 -20.41 7.67 -4.90
C GLN A 354 -20.63 6.21 -5.36
N LEU A 355 -19.60 5.51 -5.81
CA LEU A 355 -19.73 4.09 -6.19
C LEU A 355 -19.95 3.18 -4.96
N TYR A 356 -19.54 3.60 -3.78
CA TYR A 356 -19.77 2.85 -2.53
C TYR A 356 -21.19 2.99 -1.97
N THR A 357 -21.92 4.01 -2.41
CA THR A 357 -23.32 4.27 -1.98
C THR A 357 -24.35 3.93 -3.06
N ASP A 358 -23.91 3.47 -4.24
CA ASP A 358 -24.81 3.06 -5.33
C ASP A 358 -25.57 1.78 -4.95
N PRO A 359 -26.93 1.81 -4.89
CA PRO A 359 -27.71 0.65 -4.46
C PRO A 359 -27.58 -0.55 -5.40
N SER A 360 -27.29 -0.32 -6.69
CA SER A 360 -27.12 -1.42 -7.67
C SER A 360 -25.80 -2.13 -7.44
N LEU A 361 -24.72 -1.40 -7.13
CA LEU A 361 -23.42 -1.97 -6.82
C LEU A 361 -23.43 -2.66 -5.45
N ILE A 362 -24.07 -2.08 -4.43
CA ILE A 362 -24.19 -2.71 -3.10
C ILE A 362 -24.96 -4.05 -3.19
N ARG A 363 -26.01 -4.14 -4.02
CA ARG A 363 -26.71 -5.42 -4.23
C ARG A 363 -25.79 -6.48 -4.85
N ARG A 364 -24.92 -6.08 -5.79
CA ARG A 364 -23.99 -6.98 -6.48
C ARG A 364 -22.77 -7.32 -5.62
N PHE A 365 -22.29 -6.33 -4.87
CA PHE A 365 -21.10 -6.39 -4.03
C PHE A 365 -21.42 -5.98 -2.59
N PRO A 366 -22.11 -6.84 -1.81
CA PRO A 366 -22.58 -6.50 -0.46
C PRO A 366 -21.46 -6.13 0.53
N TYR A 367 -20.20 -6.39 0.20
CA TYR A 367 -19.05 -6.03 1.03
C TYR A 367 -18.64 -4.55 0.89
N LEU A 368 -19.10 -3.82 -0.14
CA LEU A 368 -18.71 -2.43 -0.38
C LEU A 368 -18.85 -1.50 0.84
N PRO A 369 -19.94 -1.54 1.63
CA PRO A 369 -20.04 -0.69 2.82
C PRO A 369 -19.03 -1.05 3.92
N VAL A 370 -18.58 -2.31 4.00
CA VAL A 370 -17.52 -2.74 4.91
C VAL A 370 -16.18 -2.22 4.41
N LEU A 371 -15.94 -2.37 3.12
CA LEU A 371 -14.71 -1.92 2.46
C LEU A 371 -14.53 -0.40 2.55
N GLU A 372 -15.58 0.40 2.27
CA GLU A 372 -15.53 1.86 2.40
C GLU A 372 -15.08 2.27 3.81
N ARG A 373 -15.72 1.71 4.85
CA ARG A 373 -15.32 2.00 6.22
C ARG A 373 -13.88 1.57 6.52
N ALA A 374 -13.46 0.42 5.98
CA ALA A 374 -12.09 -0.05 6.14
C ALA A 374 -11.09 0.92 5.48
N ILE A 375 -11.34 1.38 4.25
CA ILE A 375 -10.48 2.34 3.55
C ILE A 375 -10.45 3.70 4.29
N LEU A 376 -11.60 4.22 4.71
CA LEU A 376 -11.67 5.51 5.41
C LEU A 376 -10.98 5.49 6.78
N SER A 377 -10.87 4.33 7.42
CA SER A 377 -10.15 4.13 8.69
C SER A 377 -8.75 3.53 8.52
N ALA A 378 -8.37 3.14 7.31
CA ALA A 378 -7.06 2.58 7.02
C ALA A 378 -5.94 3.59 7.32
N ARG A 379 -4.80 3.06 7.71
CA ARG A 379 -3.61 3.88 7.95
C ARG A 379 -2.59 3.62 6.85
N PRO A 380 -2.00 4.67 6.27
CA PRO A 380 -0.95 4.47 5.29
C PRO A 380 0.28 3.81 5.93
N ARG A 381 0.98 3.03 5.14
CA ARG A 381 2.37 2.68 5.42
C ARG A 381 3.23 3.95 5.28
N PRO A 382 4.48 3.98 5.75
CA PRO A 382 5.32 5.18 5.65
C PRO A 382 5.44 5.71 4.20
N GLU A 383 4.95 6.91 3.94
CA GLU A 383 5.00 7.56 2.62
C GLU A 383 6.29 8.40 2.48
N ILE A 384 7.43 7.72 2.42
CA ILE A 384 8.77 8.31 2.38
C ILE A 384 9.60 7.76 1.21
N PRO A 385 10.56 8.53 0.68
CA PRO A 385 11.32 8.13 -0.50
C PRO A 385 12.11 6.81 -0.35
N ASN A 386 12.52 6.46 0.84
CA ASN A 386 13.28 5.24 1.13
C ASN A 386 12.42 4.12 1.74
N TYR A 387 11.09 4.14 1.50
CA TYR A 387 10.17 3.15 2.07
C TYR A 387 10.55 1.71 1.72
N ASN A 388 10.95 1.45 0.48
CA ASN A 388 11.33 0.09 0.06
C ASN A 388 12.44 -0.50 0.93
N GLN A 389 13.45 0.31 1.28
CA GLN A 389 14.53 -0.14 2.18
C GLN A 389 14.00 -0.45 3.59
N LEU A 390 13.02 0.34 4.09
CA LEU A 390 12.37 0.04 5.36
C LEU A 390 11.61 -1.28 5.27
N SER A 391 10.84 -1.50 4.23
CA SER A 391 10.03 -2.70 4.03
C SER A 391 10.90 -3.95 3.99
N LEU A 392 11.99 -3.95 3.24
CA LEU A 392 12.93 -5.07 3.19
C LEU A 392 13.52 -5.41 4.57
N VAL A 393 13.85 -4.40 5.38
CA VAL A 393 14.35 -4.61 6.74
C VAL A 393 13.23 -5.17 7.65
N ILE A 394 12.00 -4.66 7.52
CA ILE A 394 10.85 -5.13 8.31
C ILE A 394 10.56 -6.58 7.95
N SER A 395 10.31 -6.87 6.67
CA SER A 395 9.90 -8.19 6.22
C SER A 395 10.94 -9.26 6.56
N SER A 396 12.23 -9.01 6.31
CA SER A 396 13.29 -9.96 6.63
C SER A 396 13.44 -10.19 8.15
N THR A 397 13.44 -9.13 8.96
CA THR A 397 13.63 -9.25 10.42
C THR A 397 12.43 -9.91 11.08
N VAL A 398 11.20 -9.51 10.71
CA VAL A 398 9.97 -10.08 11.25
C VAL A 398 9.82 -11.55 10.83
N HIS A 399 10.06 -11.86 9.54
CA HIS A 399 10.01 -13.24 9.06
C HIS A 399 10.98 -14.15 9.82
N GLN A 400 12.25 -13.75 9.95
CA GLN A 400 13.23 -14.51 10.72
C GLN A 400 12.81 -14.72 12.18
N ALA A 401 12.22 -13.69 12.80
CA ALA A 401 11.74 -13.79 14.17
C ALA A 401 10.57 -14.77 14.31
N LEU A 402 9.60 -14.69 13.42
CA LEU A 402 8.44 -15.59 13.38
C LEU A 402 8.85 -17.04 13.07
N ALA A 403 9.70 -17.23 12.07
CA ALA A 403 10.17 -18.56 11.67
C ALA A 403 10.97 -19.28 12.78
N ALA A 404 11.82 -18.54 13.49
CA ALA A 404 12.67 -19.06 14.55
C ALA A 404 12.05 -18.96 15.96
N GLY A 405 10.85 -18.40 16.12
CA GLY A 405 10.23 -18.18 17.43
C GLY A 405 11.04 -17.24 18.34
N ARG A 406 11.66 -16.19 17.78
CA ARG A 406 12.50 -15.27 18.56
C ARG A 406 11.67 -14.43 19.53
N PRO A 407 12.23 -14.01 20.68
CA PRO A 407 11.55 -13.16 21.64
C PRO A 407 11.12 -11.84 21.05
N VAL A 408 9.86 -11.43 21.26
CA VAL A 408 9.23 -10.25 20.67
C VAL A 408 9.93 -8.94 21.07
N GLY A 409 10.22 -8.75 22.37
CA GLY A 409 10.83 -7.52 22.86
C GLY A 409 12.17 -7.19 22.22
N PRO A 410 13.17 -8.11 22.30
CA PRO A 410 14.45 -7.95 21.59
C PRO A 410 14.30 -7.75 20.08
N THR A 411 13.39 -8.45 19.42
CA THR A 411 13.13 -8.30 17.98
C THR A 411 12.67 -6.88 17.64
N ILE A 412 11.67 -6.34 18.35
CA ILE A 412 11.17 -4.98 18.12
C ILE A 412 12.27 -3.93 18.39
N SER A 413 13.09 -4.13 19.43
CA SER A 413 14.18 -3.19 19.74
C SER A 413 15.26 -3.19 18.66
N ALA A 414 15.66 -4.38 18.17
CA ALA A 414 16.62 -4.53 17.09
C ALA A 414 16.09 -3.94 15.77
N LEU A 415 14.84 -4.26 15.42
CA LEU A 415 14.18 -3.71 14.24
C LEU A 415 14.10 -2.19 14.29
N SER A 416 13.70 -1.61 15.43
CA SER A 416 13.67 -0.14 15.61
C SER A 416 15.02 0.52 15.36
N SER A 417 16.11 -0.10 15.83
CA SER A 417 17.47 0.39 15.61
C SER A 417 17.88 0.31 14.13
N GLN A 418 17.58 -0.79 13.46
CA GLN A 418 17.85 -0.99 12.03
C GLN A 418 17.12 0.05 11.18
N LEU A 419 15.80 0.22 11.41
CA LEU A 419 14.99 1.22 10.70
C LEU A 419 15.48 2.65 10.94
N SER A 420 15.94 2.96 12.17
CA SER A 420 16.54 4.28 12.46
C SER A 420 17.82 4.52 11.67
N THR A 421 18.56 3.47 11.32
CA THR A 421 19.73 3.58 10.44
C THR A 421 19.29 3.84 8.98
N VAL A 422 18.29 3.15 8.50
CA VAL A 422 17.72 3.39 7.14
C VAL A 422 17.24 4.83 7.01
N LEU A 423 16.48 5.36 7.99
CA LEU A 423 15.99 6.74 7.96
C LEU A 423 17.07 7.80 7.97
N ARG A 424 18.23 7.53 8.58
CA ARG A 424 19.36 8.50 8.61
C ARG A 424 20.17 8.51 7.32
N ASN A 425 20.14 7.42 6.57
CA ASN A 425 20.97 7.23 5.36
C ASN A 425 20.21 7.53 4.06
N GLY A 426 18.92 7.72 4.10
CA GLY A 426 18.05 8.12 3.00
C GLY A 426 17.55 9.54 3.17
#